data_8308641662026d568c80b733c4a32a57
#
_entry.id   8308641662026d568c80b733c4a32a57
#
_cell.length_a   1.000
_cell.length_b   1.000
_cell.length_c   1.000
_cell.angle_alpha   90.00
_cell.angle_beta   90.00
_cell.angle_gamma   90.00
#
_symmetry.space_group_name_H-M   'P 1'
#
loop_
_entity.id
_entity.type
_entity.pdbx_description
1 polymer ?
#
loop_
_entity_poly.entity_id
_entity_poly.type
_entity_poly.pdbx_seq_one_letter_code
_entity_poly.pdbx_strand_id
1 'polypeptide(L)'
;MNDAASSLARGRNDTPLIELTLGAFLDQMAERQPEREALVSVHQGVRYSYHQLQQHTRQLASALLGLGLQPGERIGIWSHNNAEWLLMQLATAQVGLVLVNINPAYRTSELKYALNKVGCKALVSMARFKTSDYLGMLRELVPELATCAPGQLQAARLPALRTVVWIDVAGQGADEPGMLRFSELQAQGRADDARVQQVAATLQATDPINIQFTSGTTGFPKGATLTHRNILNNGFFIGECMRLTPADRLCIPVPLYHCFGMVLGNLACLTHGSTIVYPSDGFDALAVLQAVQAERCTGLHGVPTMFIAELDHPRFAEFDLSSLRTGIMAGSPCPIEVMKRVVGQMHLSQITIAYGMTETSPVSCQSSTDTPLDKRVSTVGLVQPHLQVKIIDPETGALVPRGQSGELCTQGYSVMHGYWGDEAKTREAIDADGWMHTGDLATMDAEGYVNIVGRIKDMVIRG
;
A
#
# COMPACT_ATOMS: atom_id res chain seq x y z
N MET A 1 28.29 4.44 26.63
CA MET A 1 28.08 5.81 26.12
C MET A 1 26.60 6.12 26.20
N ASN A 2 26.23 7.27 26.75
CA ASN A 2 24.82 7.62 27.04
C ASN A 2 24.03 7.75 25.71
N ASP A 3 23.20 6.74 25.37
CA ASP A 3 22.30 6.75 24.20
C ASP A 3 21.36 7.95 24.16
N ALA A 4 21.14 8.62 25.31
CA ALA A 4 20.26 9.78 25.44
C ALA A 4 20.77 11.07 24.75
N ALA A 5 22.04 11.15 24.39
CA ALA A 5 22.63 12.32 23.74
C ALA A 5 22.73 12.18 22.20
N SER A 6 22.66 10.98 21.67
CA SER A 6 22.76 10.69 20.23
C SER A 6 21.40 10.53 19.56
N SER A 7 21.31 10.88 18.28
CA SER A 7 20.10 10.73 17.48
C SER A 7 19.92 9.28 17.00
N LEU A 8 19.82 8.36 17.95
CA LEU A 8 19.47 6.95 17.74
C LEU A 8 18.25 6.62 18.61
N ALA A 9 17.21 6.05 18.00
CA ALA A 9 16.02 5.57 18.69
C ALA A 9 15.69 4.14 18.26
N ARG A 10 15.15 3.37 19.20
CA ARG A 10 14.71 1.98 19.01
C ARG A 10 13.26 1.85 19.38
N GLY A 11 12.49 1.21 18.51
CA GLY A 11 11.10 0.85 18.78
C GLY A 11 10.99 -0.22 19.85
N ARG A 12 9.79 -0.32 20.44
CA ARG A 12 9.48 -1.41 21.37
C ARG A 12 9.58 -2.75 20.67
N ASN A 13 9.78 -3.82 21.43
CA ASN A 13 9.81 -5.19 20.92
C ASN A 13 9.02 -6.16 21.82
N ASP A 14 8.09 -5.64 22.60
CA ASP A 14 7.24 -6.37 23.54
C ASP A 14 6.13 -7.16 22.84
N THR A 15 5.70 -6.73 21.67
CA THR A 15 4.74 -7.44 20.81
C THR A 15 5.50 -8.20 19.73
N PRO A 16 5.40 -9.54 19.62
CA PRO A 16 6.12 -10.30 18.60
C PRO A 16 5.77 -9.92 17.18
N LEU A 17 6.70 -10.09 16.25
CA LEU A 17 6.42 -10.01 14.82
C LEU A 17 5.51 -11.16 14.38
N ILE A 18 4.63 -10.89 13.44
CA ILE A 18 3.79 -11.87 12.77
C ILE A 18 4.65 -12.59 11.73
N GLU A 19 4.93 -13.87 11.96
CA GLU A 19 5.71 -14.73 11.07
C GLU A 19 4.80 -15.63 10.21
N LEU A 20 3.75 -15.02 9.64
CA LEU A 20 2.78 -15.66 8.76
C LEU A 20 2.85 -15.07 7.36
N THR A 21 2.43 -15.85 6.38
CA THR A 21 2.09 -15.32 5.07
C THR A 21 0.78 -14.54 5.15
N LEU A 22 0.57 -13.60 4.23
CA LEU A 22 -0.65 -12.80 4.17
C LEU A 22 -1.89 -13.68 3.94
N GLY A 23 -1.76 -14.75 3.12
CA GLY A 23 -2.84 -15.71 2.91
C GLY A 23 -3.21 -16.47 4.18
N ALA A 24 -2.22 -16.99 4.92
CA ALA A 24 -2.46 -17.67 6.20
C ALA A 24 -3.08 -16.73 7.25
N PHE A 25 -2.70 -15.45 7.24
CA PHE A 25 -3.29 -14.47 8.14
C PHE A 25 -4.76 -14.18 7.80
N LEU A 26 -5.11 -14.04 6.50
CA LEU A 26 -6.50 -13.93 6.06
C LEU A 26 -7.34 -15.13 6.50
N ASP A 27 -6.79 -16.34 6.38
CA ASP A 27 -7.47 -17.57 6.82
C ASP A 27 -7.79 -17.53 8.32
N GLN A 28 -6.83 -17.12 9.16
CA GLN A 28 -7.09 -16.95 10.60
C GLN A 28 -8.15 -15.89 10.90
N MET A 29 -8.17 -14.79 10.14
CA MET A 29 -9.19 -13.74 10.35
C MET A 29 -10.58 -14.20 9.94
N ALA A 30 -10.69 -14.94 8.83
CA ALA A 30 -11.96 -15.51 8.39
C ALA A 30 -12.51 -16.57 9.37
N GLU A 31 -11.63 -17.33 10.03
CA GLU A 31 -12.03 -18.28 11.10
C GLU A 31 -12.50 -17.54 12.37
N ARG A 32 -11.79 -16.47 12.76
CA ARG A 32 -12.11 -15.71 13.99
C ARG A 32 -13.37 -14.88 13.88
N GLN A 33 -13.65 -14.31 12.70
CA GLN A 33 -14.70 -13.33 12.47
C GLN A 33 -15.40 -13.52 11.11
N PRO A 34 -15.95 -14.73 10.82
CA PRO A 34 -16.44 -15.09 9.49
C PRO A 34 -17.51 -14.13 8.95
N GLU A 35 -18.44 -13.71 9.80
CA GLU A 35 -19.60 -12.91 9.41
C GLU A 35 -19.37 -11.40 9.46
N ARG A 36 -18.23 -10.95 10.00
CA ARG A 36 -17.93 -9.52 10.04
C ARG A 36 -17.62 -8.99 8.66
N GLU A 37 -18.14 -7.79 8.35
CA GLU A 37 -17.75 -7.11 7.09
C GLU A 37 -16.25 -6.84 7.04
N ALA A 38 -15.62 -7.30 5.98
CA ALA A 38 -14.21 -7.06 5.68
C ALA A 38 -14.03 -5.94 4.66
N LEU A 39 -14.90 -5.89 3.65
CA LEU A 39 -14.86 -4.92 2.55
C LEU A 39 -16.23 -4.35 2.24
N VAL A 40 -16.26 -3.04 2.05
CA VAL A 40 -17.35 -2.30 1.42
C VAL A 40 -16.76 -1.44 0.30
N SER A 41 -17.06 -1.75 -0.95
CA SER A 41 -16.76 -0.90 -2.10
C SER A 41 -18.05 -0.17 -2.50
N VAL A 42 -18.18 1.07 -2.04
CA VAL A 42 -19.45 1.83 -2.15
C VAL A 42 -19.84 2.06 -3.60
N HIS A 43 -18.89 2.51 -4.42
CA HIS A 43 -19.13 2.84 -5.84
C HIS A 43 -19.45 1.61 -6.70
N GLN A 44 -19.07 0.40 -6.26
CA GLN A 44 -19.40 -0.86 -6.93
C GLN A 44 -20.63 -1.55 -6.36
N GLY A 45 -21.13 -1.12 -5.19
CA GLY A 45 -22.18 -1.83 -4.44
C GLY A 45 -21.75 -3.20 -3.92
N VAL A 46 -20.43 -3.43 -3.74
CA VAL A 46 -19.87 -4.70 -3.30
C VAL A 46 -19.67 -4.71 -1.80
N ARG A 47 -20.08 -5.81 -1.14
CA ARG A 47 -19.83 -6.06 0.29
C ARG A 47 -19.38 -7.50 0.48
N TYR A 48 -18.31 -7.69 1.22
CA TYR A 48 -17.81 -9.03 1.60
C TYR A 48 -17.61 -9.11 3.11
N SER A 49 -18.12 -10.19 3.71
CA SER A 49 -17.63 -10.61 5.04
C SER A 49 -16.22 -11.17 4.95
N TYR A 50 -15.52 -11.37 6.08
CA TYR A 50 -14.20 -12.01 6.10
C TYR A 50 -14.24 -13.41 5.49
N HIS A 51 -15.30 -14.17 5.73
CA HIS A 51 -15.49 -15.48 5.10
C HIS A 51 -15.66 -15.36 3.58
N GLN A 52 -16.49 -14.44 3.11
CA GLN A 52 -16.68 -14.21 1.67
C GLN A 52 -15.39 -13.70 1.01
N LEU A 53 -14.67 -12.77 1.66
CA LEU A 53 -13.38 -12.29 1.16
C LEU A 53 -12.38 -13.43 1.00
N GLN A 54 -12.28 -14.34 1.99
CA GLN A 54 -11.45 -15.53 1.91
C GLN A 54 -11.86 -16.45 0.75
N GLN A 55 -13.15 -16.72 0.60
CA GLN A 55 -13.66 -17.57 -0.48
C GLN A 55 -13.33 -16.99 -1.86
N HIS A 56 -13.62 -15.71 -2.09
CA HIS A 56 -13.31 -15.03 -3.35
C HIS A 56 -11.80 -14.99 -3.62
N THR A 57 -11.00 -14.77 -2.57
CA THR A 57 -9.54 -14.79 -2.66
C THR A 57 -9.01 -16.16 -3.07
N ARG A 58 -9.48 -17.25 -2.44
CA ARG A 58 -9.08 -18.63 -2.77
C ARG A 58 -9.55 -19.03 -4.17
N GLN A 59 -10.76 -18.63 -4.55
CA GLN A 59 -11.29 -18.85 -5.89
C GLN A 59 -10.41 -18.18 -6.96
N LEU A 60 -10.04 -16.91 -6.75
CA LEU A 60 -9.15 -16.19 -7.66
C LEU A 60 -7.73 -16.82 -7.67
N ALA A 61 -7.20 -17.19 -6.51
CA ALA A 61 -5.90 -17.87 -6.40
C ALA A 61 -5.88 -19.19 -7.20
N SER A 62 -6.94 -20.01 -7.11
CA SER A 62 -7.12 -21.20 -7.93
C SER A 62 -7.14 -20.89 -9.43
N ALA A 63 -7.85 -19.83 -9.83
CA ALA A 63 -7.90 -19.40 -11.23
C ALA A 63 -6.52 -18.95 -11.75
N LEU A 64 -5.75 -18.22 -10.95
CA LEU A 64 -4.39 -17.79 -11.29
C LEU A 64 -3.44 -18.98 -11.47
N LEU A 65 -3.54 -20.01 -10.62
CA LEU A 65 -2.83 -21.28 -10.83
C LEU A 65 -3.30 -21.99 -12.10
N GLY A 66 -4.59 -21.88 -12.43
CA GLY A 66 -5.18 -22.41 -13.67
C GLY A 66 -4.62 -21.79 -14.94
N LEU A 67 -4.14 -20.53 -14.88
CA LEU A 67 -3.40 -19.87 -15.97
C LEU A 67 -1.96 -20.41 -16.14
N GLY A 68 -1.51 -21.33 -15.29
CA GLY A 68 -0.15 -21.89 -15.31
C GLY A 68 0.88 -21.02 -14.61
N LEU A 69 0.45 -19.98 -13.88
CA LEU A 69 1.35 -19.13 -13.10
C LEU A 69 1.96 -19.90 -11.91
N GLN A 70 3.23 -19.67 -11.62
CA GLN A 70 3.98 -20.36 -10.58
C GLN A 70 4.43 -19.39 -9.48
N PRO A 71 4.64 -19.87 -8.25
CA PRO A 71 5.21 -19.03 -7.17
C PRO A 71 6.46 -18.29 -7.63
N GLY A 72 6.59 -17.02 -7.22
CA GLY A 72 7.67 -16.12 -7.63
C GLY A 72 7.47 -15.44 -8.99
N GLU A 73 6.48 -15.84 -9.80
CA GLU A 73 6.16 -15.12 -11.03
C GLU A 73 5.40 -13.82 -10.74
N ARG A 74 5.57 -12.83 -11.61
CA ARG A 74 5.04 -11.48 -11.43
C ARG A 74 3.77 -11.29 -12.24
N ILE A 75 2.77 -10.70 -11.58
CA ILE A 75 1.52 -10.27 -12.18
C ILE A 75 1.28 -8.80 -11.90
N GLY A 76 1.09 -7.99 -12.93
CA GLY A 76 0.82 -6.57 -12.80
C GLY A 76 -0.64 -6.30 -12.48
N ILE A 77 -0.89 -5.25 -11.68
CA ILE A 77 -2.22 -4.66 -11.54
C ILE A 77 -2.15 -3.17 -11.91
N TRP A 78 -2.91 -2.79 -12.95
CA TRP A 78 -2.99 -1.44 -13.46
C TRP A 78 -4.42 -0.92 -13.34
N SER A 79 -4.75 -0.49 -12.14
CA SER A 79 -6.12 -0.17 -11.75
C SER A 79 -6.17 0.88 -10.65
N HIS A 80 -7.28 1.60 -10.59
CA HIS A 80 -7.70 2.41 -9.45
C HIS A 80 -8.34 1.55 -8.35
N ASN A 81 -8.89 2.20 -7.30
CA ASN A 81 -9.49 1.51 -6.16
C ASN A 81 -10.76 0.75 -6.56
N ASN A 82 -10.80 -0.53 -6.29
CA ASN A 82 -11.97 -1.41 -6.47
C ASN A 82 -11.80 -2.71 -5.64
N ALA A 83 -12.83 -3.51 -5.58
CA ALA A 83 -12.81 -4.79 -4.86
C ALA A 83 -11.81 -5.78 -5.48
N GLU A 84 -11.70 -5.79 -6.81
CA GLU A 84 -10.81 -6.67 -7.56
C GLU A 84 -9.33 -6.40 -7.22
N TRP A 85 -9.00 -5.13 -6.90
CA TRP A 85 -7.66 -4.77 -6.45
C TRP A 85 -7.29 -5.48 -5.15
N LEU A 86 -8.21 -5.46 -4.15
CA LEU A 86 -8.00 -6.18 -2.89
C LEU A 86 -7.93 -7.69 -3.10
N LEU A 87 -8.82 -8.24 -3.94
CA LEU A 87 -8.78 -9.67 -4.28
C LEU A 87 -7.45 -10.06 -4.92
N MET A 88 -6.91 -9.24 -5.83
CA MET A 88 -5.60 -9.48 -6.42
C MET A 88 -4.47 -9.43 -5.38
N GLN A 89 -4.48 -8.45 -4.47
CA GLN A 89 -3.49 -8.35 -3.40
C GLN A 89 -3.43 -9.63 -2.54
N LEU A 90 -4.60 -10.16 -2.19
CA LEU A 90 -4.71 -11.32 -1.31
C LEU A 90 -4.50 -12.65 -2.07
N ALA A 91 -5.07 -12.79 -3.27
CA ALA A 91 -4.99 -14.03 -4.05
C ALA A 91 -3.58 -14.31 -4.55
N THR A 92 -2.86 -13.28 -5.03
CA THR A 92 -1.45 -13.43 -5.44
C THR A 92 -0.57 -13.85 -4.26
N ALA A 93 -0.76 -13.20 -3.10
CA ALA A 93 -0.03 -13.54 -1.89
C ALA A 93 -0.33 -14.97 -1.40
N GLN A 94 -1.55 -15.49 -1.61
CA GLN A 94 -1.93 -16.82 -1.17
C GLN A 94 -1.23 -17.94 -1.96
N VAL A 95 -0.83 -17.68 -3.18
CA VAL A 95 -0.15 -18.65 -4.05
C VAL A 95 1.28 -18.23 -4.43
N GLY A 96 1.87 -17.31 -3.66
CA GLY A 96 3.27 -16.91 -3.82
C GLY A 96 3.59 -16.15 -5.11
N LEU A 97 2.58 -15.61 -5.80
CA LEU A 97 2.79 -14.71 -6.92
C LEU A 97 3.18 -13.31 -6.42
N VAL A 98 4.04 -12.64 -7.16
CA VAL A 98 4.48 -11.30 -6.82
C VAL A 98 3.58 -10.27 -7.52
N LEU A 99 2.74 -9.56 -6.76
CA LEU A 99 1.90 -8.49 -7.29
C LEU A 99 2.74 -7.26 -7.60
N VAL A 100 2.66 -6.76 -8.83
CA VAL A 100 3.36 -5.56 -9.28
C VAL A 100 2.38 -4.41 -9.37
N ASN A 101 2.53 -3.43 -8.51
CA ASN A 101 1.67 -2.26 -8.50
C ASN A 101 2.08 -1.31 -9.63
N ILE A 102 1.21 -1.16 -10.63
CA ILE A 102 1.43 -0.25 -11.76
C ILE A 102 0.70 1.06 -11.48
N ASN A 103 1.42 2.17 -11.56
CA ASN A 103 0.83 3.48 -11.36
C ASN A 103 -0.24 3.76 -12.45
N PRO A 104 -1.50 4.05 -12.07
CA PRO A 104 -2.56 4.37 -13.02
C PRO A 104 -2.27 5.57 -13.93
N ALA A 105 -1.35 6.44 -13.54
CA ALA A 105 -0.93 7.57 -14.36
C ALA A 105 0.05 7.18 -15.50
N TYR A 106 0.60 5.97 -15.50
CA TYR A 106 1.53 5.53 -16.53
C TYR A 106 0.86 5.52 -17.91
N ARG A 107 1.66 5.84 -18.91
CA ARG A 107 1.31 5.72 -20.33
C ARG A 107 2.05 4.52 -20.92
N THR A 108 1.90 4.31 -22.21
CA THR A 108 2.44 3.15 -22.93
C THR A 108 3.94 2.92 -22.70
N SER A 109 4.75 3.99 -22.63
CA SER A 109 6.20 3.90 -22.43
C SER A 109 6.57 3.43 -21.02
N GLU A 110 5.98 4.03 -20.00
CA GLU A 110 6.22 3.66 -18.60
C GLU A 110 5.66 2.28 -18.28
N LEU A 111 4.47 1.96 -18.81
CA LEU A 111 3.87 0.64 -18.68
C LEU A 111 4.78 -0.44 -19.29
N LYS A 112 5.26 -0.22 -20.53
CA LYS A 112 6.20 -1.12 -21.21
C LYS A 112 7.45 -1.34 -20.38
N TYR A 113 8.02 -0.25 -19.85
CA TYR A 113 9.21 -0.32 -19.00
C TYR A 113 8.95 -1.17 -17.75
N ALA A 114 7.88 -0.86 -17.01
CA ALA A 114 7.55 -1.54 -15.75
C ALA A 114 7.33 -3.05 -15.96
N LEU A 115 6.53 -3.43 -16.95
CA LEU A 115 6.23 -4.84 -17.24
C LEU A 115 7.46 -5.63 -17.67
N ASN A 116 8.33 -5.04 -18.50
CA ASN A 116 9.58 -5.68 -18.94
C ASN A 116 10.62 -5.75 -17.81
N LYS A 117 10.77 -4.68 -17.01
CA LYS A 117 11.77 -4.63 -15.93
C LYS A 117 11.62 -5.79 -14.94
N VAL A 118 10.39 -6.17 -14.63
CA VAL A 118 10.13 -7.26 -13.69
C VAL A 118 9.70 -8.56 -14.39
N GLY A 119 9.51 -8.55 -15.71
CA GLY A 119 9.11 -9.73 -16.48
C GLY A 119 7.72 -10.24 -16.08
N CYS A 120 6.71 -9.36 -16.07
CA CYS A 120 5.32 -9.73 -15.79
C CYS A 120 4.82 -10.80 -16.75
N LYS A 121 4.24 -11.87 -16.19
CA LYS A 121 3.61 -12.96 -16.94
C LYS A 121 2.15 -12.67 -17.27
N ALA A 122 1.47 -11.97 -16.38
CA ALA A 122 0.10 -11.53 -16.57
C ALA A 122 -0.06 -10.07 -16.15
N LEU A 123 -1.08 -9.41 -16.70
CA LEU A 123 -1.49 -8.06 -16.34
C LEU A 123 -3.00 -8.03 -16.12
N VAL A 124 -3.42 -7.54 -14.97
CA VAL A 124 -4.81 -7.18 -14.69
C VAL A 124 -4.96 -5.69 -14.87
N SER A 125 -5.90 -5.24 -15.69
CA SER A 125 -6.12 -3.83 -16.00
C SER A 125 -7.60 -3.48 -15.91
N MET A 126 -7.92 -2.31 -15.39
CA MET A 126 -9.25 -1.77 -15.62
C MET A 126 -9.39 -1.29 -17.08
N ALA A 127 -10.63 -1.11 -17.54
CA ALA A 127 -10.87 -0.71 -18.92
C ALA A 127 -10.56 0.77 -19.15
N ARG A 128 -11.06 1.63 -18.27
CA ARG A 128 -10.99 3.10 -18.44
C ARG A 128 -11.09 3.80 -17.09
N PHE A 129 -10.45 4.97 -16.98
CA PHE A 129 -10.65 5.88 -15.86
C PHE A 129 -10.54 7.34 -16.34
N LYS A 130 -11.61 8.12 -16.14
CA LYS A 130 -11.70 9.50 -16.64
C LYS A 130 -11.37 9.54 -18.14
N THR A 131 -10.34 10.27 -18.52
CA THR A 131 -9.86 10.39 -19.91
C THR A 131 -8.88 9.31 -20.34
N SER A 132 -8.42 8.44 -19.42
CA SER A 132 -7.46 7.38 -19.71
C SER A 132 -8.17 6.13 -20.22
N ASP A 133 -7.89 5.72 -21.44
CA ASP A 133 -8.33 4.48 -22.07
C ASP A 133 -7.22 3.44 -21.96
N TYR A 134 -7.26 2.64 -20.88
CA TYR A 134 -6.21 1.66 -20.59
C TYR A 134 -6.18 0.54 -21.64
N LEU A 135 -7.35 0.04 -22.05
CA LEU A 135 -7.41 -1.03 -23.04
C LEU A 135 -6.96 -0.51 -24.43
N GLY A 136 -7.26 0.74 -24.77
CA GLY A 136 -6.73 1.38 -25.98
C GLY A 136 -5.20 1.46 -25.95
N MET A 137 -4.61 1.88 -24.84
CA MET A 137 -3.15 1.90 -24.66
C MET A 137 -2.54 0.48 -24.73
N LEU A 138 -3.22 -0.54 -24.18
CA LEU A 138 -2.76 -1.93 -24.29
C LEU A 138 -2.80 -2.44 -25.71
N ARG A 139 -3.86 -2.17 -26.49
CA ARG A 139 -3.94 -2.53 -27.91
C ARG A 139 -2.86 -1.86 -28.75
N GLU A 140 -2.53 -0.61 -28.46
CA GLU A 140 -1.43 0.11 -29.10
C GLU A 140 -0.07 -0.52 -28.77
N LEU A 141 0.15 -0.84 -27.49
CA LEU A 141 1.40 -1.43 -27.01
C LEU A 141 1.57 -2.87 -27.49
N VAL A 142 0.48 -3.63 -27.56
CA VAL A 142 0.43 -5.08 -27.83
C VAL A 142 -0.62 -5.38 -28.92
N PRO A 143 -0.37 -5.03 -30.18
CA PRO A 143 -1.33 -5.24 -31.27
C PRO A 143 -1.66 -6.71 -31.50
N GLU A 144 -0.80 -7.63 -31.04
CA GLU A 144 -1.03 -9.08 -31.12
C GLU A 144 -2.29 -9.56 -30.36
N LEU A 145 -2.79 -8.74 -29.41
CA LEU A 145 -4.06 -9.00 -28.73
C LEU A 145 -5.25 -9.14 -29.70
N ALA A 146 -5.20 -8.45 -30.84
CA ALA A 146 -6.29 -8.50 -31.80
C ALA A 146 -6.52 -9.89 -32.44
N THR A 147 -5.51 -10.77 -32.42
CA THR A 147 -5.53 -12.07 -33.13
C THR A 147 -5.17 -13.28 -32.27
N CYS A 148 -4.69 -13.07 -31.04
CA CYS A 148 -4.36 -14.17 -30.16
C CYS A 148 -5.61 -14.69 -29.42
N ALA A 149 -5.59 -15.97 -29.02
CA ALA A 149 -6.55 -16.48 -28.05
C ALA A 149 -6.21 -15.93 -26.64
N PRO A 150 -7.21 -15.68 -25.78
CA PRO A 150 -6.97 -15.26 -24.40
C PRO A 150 -6.03 -16.22 -23.67
N GLY A 151 -5.04 -15.68 -22.94
CA GLY A 151 -4.03 -16.47 -22.23
C GLY A 151 -2.89 -17.03 -23.11
N GLN A 152 -2.88 -16.77 -24.40
CA GLN A 152 -1.87 -17.28 -25.35
C GLN A 152 -1.10 -16.16 -26.06
N LEU A 153 -0.96 -15.03 -25.40
CA LEU A 153 -0.29 -13.86 -25.97
C LEU A 153 1.21 -14.15 -26.20
N GLN A 154 1.70 -13.71 -27.37
CA GLN A 154 3.11 -13.70 -27.73
C GLN A 154 3.46 -12.31 -28.25
N ALA A 155 3.71 -11.39 -27.31
CA ALA A 155 3.91 -9.99 -27.62
C ALA A 155 5.39 -9.67 -27.90
N ALA A 156 5.71 -9.11 -29.06
CA ALA A 156 7.06 -8.74 -29.42
C ALA A 156 7.66 -7.68 -28.47
N ARG A 157 6.83 -6.72 -28.02
CA ARG A 157 7.26 -5.62 -27.15
C ARG A 157 7.25 -6.01 -25.66
N LEU A 158 6.54 -7.07 -25.28
CA LEU A 158 6.39 -7.58 -23.91
C LEU A 158 6.59 -9.10 -23.88
N PRO A 159 7.80 -9.61 -24.15
CA PRO A 159 8.05 -11.02 -24.41
C PRO A 159 7.76 -11.98 -23.25
N ALA A 160 7.67 -11.46 -22.01
CA ALA A 160 7.28 -12.25 -20.86
C ALA A 160 5.76 -12.36 -20.68
N LEU A 161 4.98 -11.37 -21.16
CA LEU A 161 3.53 -11.29 -20.96
C LEU A 161 2.80 -12.35 -21.79
N ARG A 162 1.96 -13.16 -21.10
CA ARG A 162 1.16 -14.24 -21.71
C ARG A 162 -0.33 -13.99 -21.63
N THR A 163 -0.76 -13.25 -20.60
CA THR A 163 -2.18 -13.07 -20.28
C THR A 163 -2.46 -11.63 -19.93
N VAL A 164 -3.51 -11.08 -20.54
CA VAL A 164 -4.11 -9.81 -20.15
C VAL A 164 -5.52 -10.09 -19.65
N VAL A 165 -5.83 -9.61 -18.46
CA VAL A 165 -7.15 -9.69 -17.83
C VAL A 165 -7.68 -8.28 -17.67
N TRP A 166 -8.92 -8.03 -18.08
CA TRP A 166 -9.52 -6.74 -17.86
C TRP A 166 -10.64 -6.81 -16.81
N ILE A 167 -10.70 -5.84 -15.93
CA ILE A 167 -11.72 -5.73 -14.89
C ILE A 167 -13.00 -5.24 -15.57
N ASP A 168 -13.98 -6.12 -15.64
CA ASP A 168 -15.28 -5.87 -16.23
C ASP A 168 -16.27 -5.37 -15.16
N VAL A 169 -17.20 -4.54 -15.59
CA VAL A 169 -18.41 -4.28 -14.79
C VAL A 169 -19.38 -5.41 -15.08
N ALA A 170 -19.76 -6.14 -14.03
CA ALA A 170 -20.56 -7.38 -14.15
C ALA A 170 -21.73 -7.25 -15.14
N GLY A 171 -21.71 -8.08 -16.17
CA GLY A 171 -22.75 -8.13 -17.22
C GLY A 171 -22.71 -6.98 -18.24
N GLN A 172 -21.70 -6.12 -18.25
CA GLN A 172 -21.57 -5.01 -19.19
C GLN A 172 -20.34 -5.13 -20.09
N GLY A 173 -20.45 -4.63 -21.31
CA GLY A 173 -19.39 -4.55 -22.30
C GLY A 173 -19.28 -5.79 -23.20
N ALA A 174 -18.75 -5.58 -24.41
CA ALA A 174 -18.38 -6.66 -25.34
C ALA A 174 -17.06 -7.31 -24.89
N ASP A 175 -16.80 -8.52 -25.40
CA ASP A 175 -15.51 -9.18 -25.15
C ASP A 175 -14.37 -8.39 -25.80
N GLU A 176 -13.26 -8.33 -25.06
CA GLU A 176 -12.05 -7.68 -25.54
C GLU A 176 -11.15 -8.73 -26.23
N PRO A 177 -10.81 -8.56 -27.51
CA PRO A 177 -9.99 -9.51 -28.24
C PRO A 177 -8.68 -9.84 -27.51
N GLY A 178 -8.38 -11.14 -27.38
CA GLY A 178 -7.15 -11.63 -26.75
C GLY A 178 -7.05 -11.45 -25.24
N MET A 179 -8.07 -10.87 -24.60
CA MET A 179 -8.11 -10.60 -23.15
C MET A 179 -9.14 -11.48 -22.45
N LEU A 180 -8.90 -11.81 -21.18
CA LEU A 180 -9.87 -12.48 -20.31
C LEU A 180 -10.66 -11.43 -19.52
N ARG A 181 -11.94 -11.70 -19.27
CA ARG A 181 -12.71 -10.94 -18.26
C ARG A 181 -12.30 -11.37 -16.85
N PHE A 182 -12.19 -10.43 -15.93
CA PHE A 182 -11.86 -10.73 -14.54
C PHE A 182 -12.92 -11.64 -13.90
N SER A 183 -14.19 -11.33 -14.13
CA SER A 183 -15.32 -12.13 -13.61
C SER A 183 -15.31 -13.57 -14.11
N GLU A 184 -15.00 -13.78 -15.40
CA GLU A 184 -14.89 -15.13 -16.00
C GLU A 184 -13.67 -15.88 -15.50
N LEU A 185 -12.52 -15.20 -15.37
CA LEU A 185 -11.32 -15.79 -14.77
C LEU A 185 -11.62 -16.27 -13.36
N GLN A 186 -12.21 -15.42 -12.52
CA GLN A 186 -12.56 -15.78 -11.15
C GLN A 186 -13.54 -16.95 -11.10
N ALA A 187 -14.55 -16.98 -11.99
CA ALA A 187 -15.53 -18.06 -12.05
C ALA A 187 -14.94 -19.43 -12.45
N GLN A 188 -13.78 -19.46 -13.11
CA GLN A 188 -13.07 -20.69 -13.44
C GLN A 188 -12.33 -21.31 -12.25
N GLY A 189 -12.09 -20.54 -11.20
CA GLY A 189 -11.41 -21.00 -9.99
C GLY A 189 -12.36 -21.65 -9.00
N ARG A 190 -11.80 -22.36 -8.03
CA ARG A 190 -12.52 -23.04 -6.96
C ARG A 190 -11.94 -22.70 -5.60
N ALA A 191 -12.77 -22.28 -4.66
CA ALA A 191 -12.32 -21.92 -3.31
C ALA A 191 -11.78 -23.13 -2.51
N ASP A 192 -12.18 -24.33 -2.87
CA ASP A 192 -11.77 -25.61 -2.28
C ASP A 192 -10.63 -26.32 -3.04
N ASP A 193 -9.96 -25.63 -3.97
CA ASP A 193 -8.86 -26.21 -4.75
C ASP A 193 -7.67 -26.57 -3.85
N ALA A 194 -7.39 -27.86 -3.71
CA ALA A 194 -6.29 -28.36 -2.89
C ALA A 194 -4.90 -27.84 -3.35
N ARG A 195 -4.73 -27.48 -4.62
CA ARG A 195 -3.48 -26.91 -5.13
C ARG A 195 -3.14 -25.59 -4.44
N VAL A 196 -4.15 -24.75 -4.15
CA VAL A 196 -3.95 -23.49 -3.42
C VAL A 196 -3.36 -23.76 -2.04
N GLN A 197 -3.90 -24.73 -1.31
CA GLN A 197 -3.39 -25.11 0.02
C GLN A 197 -1.98 -25.74 -0.06
N GLN A 198 -1.73 -26.58 -1.06
CA GLN A 198 -0.42 -27.19 -1.28
C GLN A 198 0.66 -26.13 -1.53
N VAL A 199 0.38 -25.15 -2.40
CA VAL A 199 1.29 -24.04 -2.66
C VAL A 199 1.46 -23.18 -1.41
N ALA A 200 0.37 -22.77 -0.76
CA ALA A 200 0.42 -21.95 0.45
C ALA A 200 1.27 -22.56 1.56
N ALA A 201 1.27 -23.90 1.70
CA ALA A 201 2.08 -24.61 2.69
C ALA A 201 3.60 -24.55 2.44
N THR A 202 4.03 -24.16 1.24
CA THR A 202 5.45 -24.02 0.87
C THR A 202 5.99 -22.61 1.08
N LEU A 203 5.11 -21.62 1.27
CA LEU A 203 5.47 -20.21 1.33
C LEU A 203 6.02 -19.81 2.70
N GLN A 204 6.91 -18.84 2.71
CA GLN A 204 7.53 -18.29 3.91
C GLN A 204 7.16 -16.81 4.10
N ALA A 205 7.12 -16.35 5.34
CA ALA A 205 6.88 -14.93 5.64
C ALA A 205 7.91 -13.98 4.99
N THR A 206 9.08 -14.49 4.65
CA THR A 206 10.18 -13.75 4.01
C THR A 206 10.12 -13.77 2.48
N ASP A 207 9.16 -14.47 1.87
CA ASP A 207 9.04 -14.51 0.41
C ASP A 207 8.57 -13.16 -0.13
N PRO A 208 9.14 -12.68 -1.25
CA PRO A 208 8.67 -11.50 -1.96
C PRO A 208 7.25 -11.68 -2.49
N ILE A 209 6.37 -10.73 -2.21
CA ILE A 209 4.96 -10.77 -2.69
C ILE A 209 4.50 -9.48 -3.34
N ASN A 210 5.29 -8.43 -3.26
CA ASN A 210 4.90 -7.15 -3.84
C ASN A 210 6.11 -6.41 -4.43
N ILE A 211 5.91 -5.78 -5.58
CA ILE A 211 6.87 -4.84 -6.17
C ILE A 211 6.14 -3.54 -6.44
N GLN A 212 6.69 -2.44 -5.92
CA GLN A 212 6.18 -1.09 -6.18
C GLN A 212 7.25 -0.25 -6.85
N PHE A 213 6.87 0.41 -7.94
CA PHE A 213 7.76 1.32 -8.61
C PHE A 213 7.79 2.68 -7.91
N THR A 214 8.99 3.09 -7.50
CA THR A 214 9.24 4.41 -6.91
C THR A 214 9.84 5.35 -7.93
N SER A 215 9.49 6.64 -7.87
CA SER A 215 10.06 7.67 -8.74
C SER A 215 11.54 7.84 -8.40
N GLY A 216 12.42 7.37 -9.27
CA GLY A 216 13.85 7.62 -9.17
C GLY A 216 14.18 9.06 -9.53
N THR A 217 15.02 9.73 -8.75
CA THR A 217 15.53 11.09 -9.05
C THR A 217 16.49 11.13 -10.24
N THR A 218 16.89 9.99 -10.79
CA THR A 218 17.96 9.83 -11.80
C THR A 218 17.53 9.07 -13.04
N GLY A 219 16.22 8.99 -13.36
CA GLY A 219 15.78 8.29 -14.56
C GLY A 219 14.59 7.36 -14.34
N PHE A 220 14.70 6.11 -14.79
CA PHE A 220 13.61 5.14 -14.74
C PHE A 220 13.22 4.72 -13.31
N PRO A 221 11.91 4.48 -13.05
CA PRO A 221 11.43 4.01 -11.76
C PRO A 221 12.11 2.71 -11.32
N LYS A 222 12.39 2.60 -10.00
CA LYS A 222 12.97 1.40 -9.39
C LYS A 222 11.86 0.57 -8.74
N GLY A 223 11.92 -0.75 -8.88
CA GLY A 223 10.94 -1.66 -8.28
C GLY A 223 11.36 -2.10 -6.87
N ALA A 224 10.86 -1.43 -5.84
CA ALA A 224 11.07 -1.86 -4.45
C ALA A 224 10.31 -3.17 -4.19
N THR A 225 11.03 -4.18 -3.69
CA THR A 225 10.51 -5.54 -3.47
C THR A 225 10.22 -5.75 -1.99
N LEU A 226 8.96 -6.09 -1.68
CA LEU A 226 8.45 -6.24 -0.33
C LEU A 226 7.98 -7.68 -0.08
N THR A 227 8.21 -8.17 1.15
CA THR A 227 7.84 -9.51 1.59
C THR A 227 6.54 -9.51 2.40
N HIS A 228 5.96 -10.68 2.64
CA HIS A 228 4.83 -10.81 3.58
C HIS A 228 5.18 -10.18 4.93
N ARG A 229 6.35 -10.55 5.48
CA ARG A 229 6.81 -10.06 6.78
C ARG A 229 6.91 -8.55 6.84
N ASN A 230 7.43 -7.91 5.78
CA ASN A 230 7.51 -6.46 5.71
C ASN A 230 6.14 -5.80 5.85
N ILE A 231 5.22 -6.09 4.91
CA ILE A 231 3.97 -5.34 4.80
C ILE A 231 2.91 -5.76 5.82
N LEU A 232 2.86 -7.05 6.22
CA LEU A 232 1.90 -7.53 7.21
C LEU A 232 2.17 -6.93 8.58
N ASN A 233 3.44 -6.97 9.05
CA ASN A 233 3.81 -6.37 10.32
C ASN A 233 3.68 -4.86 10.31
N ASN A 234 4.03 -4.20 9.20
CA ASN A 234 3.87 -2.75 9.12
C ASN A 234 2.39 -2.37 9.20
N GLY A 235 1.50 -3.08 8.47
CA GLY A 235 0.05 -2.89 8.60
C GLY A 235 -0.45 -3.11 10.04
N PHE A 236 0.06 -4.13 10.73
CA PHE A 236 -0.30 -4.41 12.12
C PHE A 236 0.08 -3.24 13.05
N PHE A 237 1.35 -2.84 13.09
CA PHE A 237 1.78 -1.77 13.99
C PHE A 237 1.19 -0.40 13.66
N ILE A 238 0.88 -0.14 12.39
CA ILE A 238 0.11 1.05 11.97
C ILE A 238 -1.28 1.03 12.59
N GLY A 239 -1.98 -0.10 12.52
CA GLY A 239 -3.30 -0.26 13.13
C GLY A 239 -3.28 -0.11 14.66
N GLU A 240 -2.24 -0.64 15.32
CA GLU A 240 -2.01 -0.44 16.77
C GLU A 240 -1.87 1.05 17.13
N CYS A 241 -1.09 1.82 16.34
CA CYS A 241 -0.96 3.27 16.57
C CYS A 241 -2.29 4.03 16.43
N MET A 242 -3.20 3.55 15.56
CA MET A 242 -4.55 4.09 15.37
C MET A 242 -5.56 3.51 16.36
N ARG A 243 -5.18 2.50 17.15
CA ARG A 243 -6.07 1.71 18.02
C ARG A 243 -7.27 1.16 17.25
N LEU A 244 -7.00 0.55 16.11
CA LEU A 244 -8.03 -0.14 15.36
C LEU A 244 -8.54 -1.36 16.13
N THR A 245 -9.82 -1.62 15.98
CA THR A 245 -10.52 -2.76 16.57
C THR A 245 -11.46 -3.38 15.54
N PRO A 246 -12.00 -4.56 15.77
CA PRO A 246 -13.01 -5.12 14.87
C PRO A 246 -14.26 -4.26 14.71
N ALA A 247 -14.54 -3.31 15.61
CA ALA A 247 -15.68 -2.38 15.48
C ALA A 247 -15.42 -1.24 14.50
N ASP A 248 -14.18 -1.03 14.08
CA ASP A 248 -13.81 0.09 13.23
C ASP A 248 -14.10 -0.14 11.75
N ARG A 249 -14.38 0.95 11.07
CA ARG A 249 -14.65 1.03 9.62
C ARG A 249 -13.78 2.15 9.05
N LEU A 250 -12.79 1.80 8.25
CA LEU A 250 -11.80 2.74 7.76
C LEU A 250 -12.11 3.15 6.31
N CYS A 251 -12.42 4.42 6.11
CA CYS A 251 -12.57 5.02 4.77
C CYS A 251 -11.19 5.23 4.14
N ILE A 252 -10.98 4.66 2.95
CA ILE A 252 -9.69 4.64 2.24
C ILE A 252 -9.87 5.27 0.85
N PRO A 253 -9.86 6.61 0.72
CA PRO A 253 -9.90 7.28 -0.57
C PRO A 253 -8.51 7.36 -1.23
N VAL A 254 -7.45 7.04 -0.48
CA VAL A 254 -6.07 7.04 -0.98
C VAL A 254 -5.82 5.87 -1.94
N PRO A 255 -4.92 6.03 -2.95
CA PRO A 255 -4.73 5.02 -3.98
C PRO A 255 -4.18 3.69 -3.45
N LEU A 256 -4.78 2.57 -3.87
CA LEU A 256 -4.33 1.22 -3.51
C LEU A 256 -3.03 0.81 -4.18
N TYR A 257 -2.68 1.36 -5.34
CA TYR A 257 -1.40 1.08 -5.99
C TYR A 257 -0.19 1.61 -5.20
N HIS A 258 -0.43 2.47 -4.21
CA HIS A 258 0.57 3.02 -3.29
C HIS A 258 0.47 2.34 -1.92
N CYS A 259 1.59 2.23 -1.19
CA CYS A 259 1.63 1.69 0.16
C CYS A 259 0.59 2.31 1.10
N PHE A 260 0.24 3.58 0.92
CA PHE A 260 -0.74 4.25 1.77
C PHE A 260 -2.10 3.52 1.71
N GLY A 261 -2.59 3.17 0.52
CA GLY A 261 -3.85 2.42 0.40
C GLY A 261 -3.68 0.95 0.78
N MET A 262 -2.67 0.26 0.19
CA MET A 262 -2.58 -1.19 0.34
C MET A 262 -2.04 -1.67 1.69
N VAL A 263 -1.17 -0.92 2.36
CA VAL A 263 -0.60 -1.31 3.67
C VAL A 263 -1.30 -0.57 4.80
N LEU A 264 -1.25 0.79 4.81
CA LEU A 264 -1.84 1.57 5.90
C LEU A 264 -3.37 1.45 5.92
N GLY A 265 -3.99 1.22 4.74
CA GLY A 265 -5.44 0.97 4.63
C GLY A 265 -5.77 -0.51 4.77
N ASN A 266 -5.57 -1.28 3.68
CA ASN A 266 -6.04 -2.67 3.59
C ASN A 266 -5.46 -3.56 4.69
N LEU A 267 -4.13 -3.57 4.86
CA LEU A 267 -3.50 -4.49 5.81
C LEU A 267 -3.68 -4.05 7.26
N ALA A 268 -3.75 -2.75 7.56
CA ALA A 268 -4.10 -2.30 8.90
C ALA A 268 -5.52 -2.75 9.30
N CYS A 269 -6.48 -2.68 8.39
CA CYS A 269 -7.83 -3.23 8.62
C CYS A 269 -7.80 -4.74 8.77
N LEU A 270 -7.17 -5.45 7.85
CA LEU A 270 -7.09 -6.92 7.86
C LEU A 270 -6.50 -7.43 9.18
N THR A 271 -5.42 -6.81 9.66
CA THR A 271 -4.72 -7.25 10.89
C THR A 271 -5.53 -7.02 12.16
N HIS A 272 -6.51 -6.13 12.15
CA HIS A 272 -7.36 -5.79 13.30
C HIS A 272 -8.81 -6.26 13.16
N GLY A 273 -9.16 -6.96 12.06
CA GLY A 273 -10.54 -7.39 11.80
C GLY A 273 -11.50 -6.24 11.56
N SER A 274 -10.98 -5.07 11.16
CA SER A 274 -11.75 -3.87 10.84
C SER A 274 -12.32 -3.95 9.42
N THR A 275 -13.32 -3.11 9.12
CA THR A 275 -13.91 -3.01 7.78
C THR A 275 -13.16 -2.02 6.90
N ILE A 276 -12.77 -2.45 5.71
CA ILE A 276 -12.23 -1.63 4.63
C ILE A 276 -13.41 -0.96 3.90
N VAL A 277 -13.38 0.37 3.72
CA VAL A 277 -14.41 1.10 2.97
C VAL A 277 -13.77 1.90 1.85
N TYR A 278 -14.05 1.55 0.59
CA TYR A 278 -13.66 2.33 -0.59
C TYR A 278 -14.82 3.24 -1.00
N PRO A 279 -14.70 4.57 -0.87
CA PRO A 279 -15.78 5.50 -1.21
C PRO A 279 -16.01 5.59 -2.72
N SER A 280 -14.93 5.53 -3.50
CA SER A 280 -14.91 5.73 -4.96
C SER A 280 -13.67 5.07 -5.58
N ASP A 281 -13.62 4.99 -6.89
CA ASP A 281 -12.47 4.45 -7.65
C ASP A 281 -11.23 5.37 -7.64
N GLY A 282 -11.44 6.67 -7.46
CA GLY A 282 -10.40 7.68 -7.22
C GLY A 282 -10.89 8.70 -6.21
N PHE A 283 -10.04 9.58 -5.74
CA PHE A 283 -10.45 10.59 -4.77
C PHE A 283 -11.53 11.52 -5.31
N ASP A 284 -12.63 11.58 -4.59
CA ASP A 284 -13.73 12.53 -4.74
C ASP A 284 -14.23 12.94 -3.35
N ALA A 285 -14.09 14.23 -3.01
CA ALA A 285 -14.40 14.73 -1.67
C ALA A 285 -15.87 14.50 -1.27
N LEU A 286 -16.81 14.65 -2.22
CA LEU A 286 -18.23 14.40 -1.96
C LEU A 286 -18.50 12.93 -1.69
N ALA A 287 -17.93 12.04 -2.48
CA ALA A 287 -18.07 10.60 -2.28
C ALA A 287 -17.49 10.16 -0.93
N VAL A 288 -16.37 10.75 -0.48
CA VAL A 288 -15.80 10.50 0.85
C VAL A 288 -16.79 10.91 1.95
N LEU A 289 -17.32 12.13 1.91
CA LEU A 289 -18.26 12.63 2.92
C LEU A 289 -19.53 11.78 2.98
N GLN A 290 -20.06 11.39 1.81
CA GLN A 290 -21.21 10.49 1.70
C GLN A 290 -20.93 9.12 2.29
N ALA A 291 -19.78 8.52 1.96
CA ALA A 291 -19.41 7.21 2.44
C ALA A 291 -19.17 7.21 3.96
N VAL A 292 -18.50 8.24 4.50
CA VAL A 292 -18.29 8.36 5.95
C VAL A 292 -19.62 8.36 6.69
N GLN A 293 -20.58 9.15 6.24
CA GLN A 293 -21.91 9.20 6.88
C GLN A 293 -22.68 7.89 6.68
N ALA A 294 -22.80 7.40 5.46
CA ALA A 294 -23.62 6.25 5.13
C ALA A 294 -23.11 4.95 5.78
N GLU A 295 -21.79 4.77 5.76
CA GLU A 295 -21.14 3.58 6.32
C GLU A 295 -20.71 3.76 7.79
N ARG A 296 -21.00 4.95 8.38
CA ARG A 296 -20.58 5.31 9.74
C ARG A 296 -19.10 4.99 9.98
N CYS A 297 -18.24 5.45 9.06
CA CYS A 297 -16.82 5.23 9.17
C CYS A 297 -16.28 5.84 10.46
N THR A 298 -15.42 5.08 11.14
CA THR A 298 -14.76 5.52 12.38
C THR A 298 -13.35 6.04 12.14
N GLY A 299 -12.81 5.73 10.97
CA GLY A 299 -11.49 6.18 10.52
C GLY A 299 -11.52 6.72 9.10
N LEU A 300 -10.60 7.64 8.82
CA LEU A 300 -10.41 8.23 7.49
C LEU A 300 -8.92 8.44 7.21
N HIS A 301 -8.46 7.94 6.06
CA HIS A 301 -7.13 8.22 5.54
C HIS A 301 -7.15 9.33 4.51
N GLY A 302 -6.10 10.14 4.47
CA GLY A 302 -5.93 11.15 3.43
C GLY A 302 -4.56 11.80 3.44
N VAL A 303 -4.22 12.40 2.31
CA VAL A 303 -3.14 13.39 2.26
C VAL A 303 -3.71 14.77 2.62
N PRO A 304 -2.89 15.75 3.06
CA PRO A 304 -3.40 17.07 3.49
C PRO A 304 -4.35 17.74 2.49
N THR A 305 -4.05 17.64 1.19
CA THR A 305 -4.91 18.23 0.14
C THR A 305 -6.28 17.56 0.01
N MET A 306 -6.40 16.28 0.34
CA MET A 306 -7.71 15.59 0.40
C MET A 306 -8.55 16.12 1.54
N PHE A 307 -7.99 16.21 2.74
CA PHE A 307 -8.69 16.81 3.89
C PHE A 307 -9.11 18.27 3.66
N ILE A 308 -8.26 19.07 3.00
CA ILE A 308 -8.62 20.44 2.60
C ILE A 308 -9.82 20.42 1.66
N ALA A 309 -9.81 19.58 0.63
CA ALA A 309 -10.90 19.49 -0.33
C ALA A 309 -12.23 19.02 0.30
N GLU A 310 -12.15 18.11 1.28
CA GLU A 310 -13.31 17.66 2.06
C GLU A 310 -13.86 18.80 2.97
N LEU A 311 -12.98 19.45 3.74
CA LEU A 311 -13.34 20.56 4.65
C LEU A 311 -13.88 21.78 3.93
N ASP A 312 -13.39 22.08 2.73
CA ASP A 312 -13.81 23.23 1.92
C ASP A 312 -14.94 22.89 0.95
N HIS A 313 -15.45 21.64 0.97
CA HIS A 313 -16.55 21.24 0.11
C HIS A 313 -17.81 22.02 0.42
N PRO A 314 -18.53 22.63 -0.58
CA PRO A 314 -19.69 23.48 -0.33
C PRO A 314 -20.80 22.82 0.50
N ARG A 315 -20.91 21.51 0.40
CA ARG A 315 -21.91 20.69 1.12
C ARG A 315 -21.38 20.07 2.41
N PHE A 316 -20.18 20.43 2.88
CA PHE A 316 -19.56 19.82 4.06
C PHE A 316 -20.50 19.78 5.28
N ALA A 317 -21.19 20.88 5.55
CA ALA A 317 -22.10 21.02 6.69
C ALA A 317 -23.37 20.14 6.62
N GLU A 318 -23.64 19.50 5.47
CA GLU A 318 -24.79 18.60 5.31
C GLU A 318 -24.52 17.18 5.86
N PHE A 319 -23.25 16.83 6.13
CA PHE A 319 -22.87 15.47 6.50
C PHE A 319 -22.61 15.31 8.00
N ASP A 320 -23.13 14.21 8.55
CA ASP A 320 -22.81 13.76 9.92
C ASP A 320 -21.50 12.96 9.91
N LEU A 321 -20.43 13.58 10.39
CA LEU A 321 -19.09 12.96 10.51
C LEU A 321 -18.78 12.54 11.95
N SER A 322 -19.76 12.55 12.86
CA SER A 322 -19.57 12.31 14.30
C SER A 322 -19.10 10.90 14.65
N SER A 323 -19.18 9.95 13.70
CA SER A 323 -18.64 8.61 13.88
C SER A 323 -17.11 8.54 13.76
N LEU A 324 -16.48 9.53 13.12
CA LEU A 324 -15.03 9.56 12.94
C LEU A 324 -14.31 9.78 14.27
N ARG A 325 -13.18 9.10 14.46
CA ARG A 325 -12.27 9.27 15.61
C ARG A 325 -10.80 9.24 15.22
N THR A 326 -10.40 8.40 14.27
CA THR A 326 -9.01 8.08 13.97
C THR A 326 -8.72 8.07 12.46
N GLY A 327 -7.47 7.87 12.10
CA GLY A 327 -7.00 7.82 10.72
C GLY A 327 -5.55 8.25 10.60
N ILE A 328 -5.10 8.44 9.38
CA ILE A 328 -3.75 8.91 9.08
C ILE A 328 -3.81 10.09 8.11
N MET A 329 -3.10 11.16 8.45
CA MET A 329 -2.71 12.21 7.51
C MET A 329 -1.22 12.05 7.21
N ALA A 330 -0.87 11.75 5.95
CA ALA A 330 0.52 11.49 5.56
C ALA A 330 0.76 11.81 4.08
N GLY A 331 1.96 11.51 3.56
CA GLY A 331 2.33 11.65 2.16
C GLY A 331 2.92 13.01 1.76
N SER A 332 2.81 13.99 2.64
CA SER A 332 3.47 15.31 2.53
C SER A 332 3.50 15.98 3.92
N PRO A 333 4.22 17.10 4.10
CA PRO A 333 4.14 17.85 5.35
C PRO A 333 2.70 18.19 5.72
N CYS A 334 2.30 17.93 6.97
CA CYS A 334 0.94 18.12 7.46
C CYS A 334 0.80 19.53 8.07
N PRO A 335 0.06 20.48 7.43
CA PRO A 335 -0.08 21.82 7.96
C PRO A 335 -0.85 21.82 9.29
N ILE A 336 -0.35 22.54 10.27
CA ILE A 336 -0.91 22.61 11.64
C ILE A 336 -2.38 23.04 11.61
N GLU A 337 -2.71 24.06 10.82
CA GLU A 337 -4.08 24.60 10.75
C GLU A 337 -5.06 23.60 10.09
N VAL A 338 -4.60 22.83 9.10
CA VAL A 338 -5.43 21.74 8.53
C VAL A 338 -5.70 20.67 9.58
N MET A 339 -4.67 20.29 10.34
CA MET A 339 -4.81 19.29 11.41
C MET A 339 -5.81 19.76 12.48
N LYS A 340 -5.74 21.04 12.91
CA LYS A 340 -6.70 21.61 13.88
C LYS A 340 -8.14 21.57 13.34
N ARG A 341 -8.34 21.90 12.06
CA ARG A 341 -9.66 21.84 11.41
C ARG A 341 -10.18 20.40 11.34
N VAL A 342 -9.34 19.47 10.97
CA VAL A 342 -9.68 18.03 10.90
C VAL A 342 -10.09 17.51 12.28
N VAL A 343 -9.35 17.83 13.32
CA VAL A 343 -9.69 17.46 14.71
C VAL A 343 -10.99 18.11 15.16
N GLY A 344 -11.19 19.41 14.91
CA GLY A 344 -12.33 20.17 15.43
C GLY A 344 -13.62 20.01 14.60
N GLN A 345 -13.52 19.90 13.27
CA GLN A 345 -14.68 19.91 12.37
C GLN A 345 -15.06 18.52 11.86
N MET A 346 -14.09 17.58 11.75
CA MET A 346 -14.32 16.21 11.29
C MET A 346 -14.31 15.19 12.43
N HIS A 347 -14.24 15.59 13.67
CA HIS A 347 -14.19 14.74 14.88
C HIS A 347 -13.01 13.77 14.96
N LEU A 348 -11.98 13.92 14.13
CA LEU A 348 -10.80 13.05 14.06
C LEU A 348 -9.81 13.35 15.20
N SER A 349 -10.28 13.32 16.46
CA SER A 349 -9.47 13.67 17.65
C SER A 349 -8.24 12.76 17.83
N GLN A 350 -8.29 11.55 17.30
CA GLN A 350 -7.24 10.53 17.38
C GLN A 350 -6.52 10.31 16.04
N ILE A 351 -6.56 11.29 15.13
CA ILE A 351 -5.82 11.18 13.86
C ILE A 351 -4.32 11.12 14.13
N THR A 352 -3.60 10.31 13.37
CA THR A 352 -2.15 10.14 13.49
C THR A 352 -1.41 10.67 12.26
N ILE A 353 -0.13 10.94 12.39
CA ILE A 353 0.79 11.26 11.30
C ILE A 353 1.78 10.12 11.17
N ALA A 354 2.12 9.75 9.94
CA ALA A 354 3.09 8.70 9.65
C ALA A 354 4.12 9.19 8.63
N TYR A 355 5.35 8.72 8.81
CA TYR A 355 6.47 8.95 7.89
C TYR A 355 7.08 7.63 7.45
N GLY A 356 7.42 7.58 6.20
CA GLY A 356 8.13 6.46 5.58
C GLY A 356 8.19 6.57 4.07
N MET A 357 8.66 5.53 3.44
CA MET A 357 8.82 5.42 1.99
C MET A 357 8.53 3.98 1.56
N THR A 358 8.27 3.75 0.28
CA THR A 358 7.98 2.40 -0.23
C THR A 358 9.05 1.40 0.19
N GLU A 359 10.30 1.80 0.18
CA GLU A 359 11.47 1.01 0.56
C GLU A 359 11.51 0.64 2.06
N THR A 360 10.61 1.20 2.88
CA THR A 360 10.46 0.86 4.31
C THR A 360 9.08 0.31 4.67
N SER A 361 8.27 -0.11 3.69
CA SER A 361 7.05 -0.97 3.76
C SER A 361 5.75 -0.42 4.37
N PRO A 362 5.40 0.86 4.47
CA PRO A 362 6.26 2.02 4.24
C PRO A 362 6.70 2.73 5.53
N VAL A 363 6.07 2.49 6.72
CA VAL A 363 6.16 3.38 7.89
C VAL A 363 7.36 3.06 8.75
N SER A 364 8.23 4.05 8.95
CA SER A 364 9.33 4.01 9.91
C SER A 364 8.99 4.71 11.23
N CYS A 365 8.27 5.83 11.16
CA CYS A 365 7.83 6.59 12.33
C CYS A 365 6.34 6.92 12.24
N GLN A 366 5.65 6.91 13.39
CA GLN A 366 4.24 7.30 13.48
C GLN A 366 3.93 7.90 14.84
N SER A 367 3.03 8.88 14.89
CA SER A 367 2.41 9.33 16.13
C SER A 367 1.34 8.31 16.57
N SER A 368 1.10 8.19 17.85
CA SER A 368 -0.03 7.44 18.41
C SER A 368 -1.23 8.35 18.68
N THR A 369 -2.37 7.73 18.99
CA THR A 369 -3.58 8.47 19.40
C THR A 369 -3.37 9.28 20.68
N ASP A 370 -2.40 8.88 21.53
CA ASP A 370 -2.07 9.56 22.80
C ASP A 370 -1.01 10.64 22.63
N THR A 371 -0.37 10.75 21.46
CA THR A 371 0.63 11.77 21.21
C THR A 371 0.00 13.17 21.39
N PRO A 372 0.58 14.05 22.22
CA PRO A 372 0.08 15.41 22.38
C PRO A 372 -0.05 16.15 21.05
N LEU A 373 -1.07 17.01 20.92
CA LEU A 373 -1.39 17.63 19.63
C LEU A 373 -0.23 18.44 19.06
N ASP A 374 0.50 19.17 19.92
CA ASP A 374 1.68 19.94 19.53
C ASP A 374 2.78 19.05 18.92
N LYS A 375 3.06 17.91 19.53
CA LYS A 375 4.00 16.90 18.98
C LYS A 375 3.47 16.26 17.71
N ARG A 376 2.16 15.98 17.65
CA ARG A 376 1.51 15.34 16.48
C ARG A 376 1.56 16.22 15.24
N VAL A 377 1.48 17.56 15.42
CA VAL A 377 1.51 18.51 14.29
C VAL A 377 2.91 19.00 13.93
N SER A 378 3.91 18.80 14.80
CA SER A 378 5.28 19.28 14.60
C SER A 378 6.30 18.17 14.32
N THR A 379 5.91 16.90 14.45
CA THR A 379 6.77 15.74 14.25
C THR A 379 6.08 14.65 13.43
N VAL A 380 6.84 13.67 12.98
CA VAL A 380 6.30 12.46 12.34
C VAL A 380 6.13 11.29 13.33
N GLY A 381 6.22 11.59 14.62
CA GLY A 381 6.03 10.60 15.69
C GLY A 381 7.31 9.92 16.13
N LEU A 382 7.12 8.78 16.79
CA LEU A 382 8.18 7.92 17.31
C LEU A 382 8.46 6.76 16.34
N VAL A 383 9.62 6.14 16.48
CA VAL A 383 9.98 4.94 15.69
C VAL A 383 9.00 3.80 15.98
N GLN A 384 8.59 3.10 14.91
CA GLN A 384 7.71 1.94 14.97
C GLN A 384 8.36 0.75 15.73
N PRO A 385 7.55 -0.14 16.32
CA PRO A 385 8.05 -1.35 16.99
C PRO A 385 8.96 -2.17 16.08
N HIS A 386 9.97 -2.81 16.68
CA HIS A 386 11.00 -3.63 15.99
C HIS A 386 11.81 -2.91 14.91
N LEU A 387 11.74 -1.57 14.86
CA LEU A 387 12.59 -0.76 14.00
C LEU A 387 13.59 0.03 14.83
N GLN A 388 14.62 0.47 14.16
CA GLN A 388 15.57 1.46 14.66
C GLN A 388 15.66 2.60 13.65
N VAL A 389 15.80 3.83 14.14
CA VAL A 389 16.11 4.97 13.31
C VAL A 389 17.33 5.69 13.90
N LYS A 390 18.20 6.15 13.03
CA LYS A 390 19.34 6.99 13.37
C LYS A 390 19.38 8.22 12.48
N ILE A 391 19.95 9.31 12.99
CA ILE A 391 20.25 10.49 12.18
C ILE A 391 21.75 10.64 12.15
N ILE A 392 22.30 10.71 10.93
CA ILE A 392 23.74 10.77 10.69
C ILE A 392 24.11 12.04 9.91
N ASP A 393 25.31 12.48 10.08
CA ASP A 393 25.92 13.46 9.20
C ASP A 393 26.13 12.83 7.80
N PRO A 394 25.57 13.39 6.72
CA PRO A 394 25.61 12.77 5.40
C PRO A 394 27.02 12.74 4.76
N GLU A 395 27.97 13.55 5.28
CA GLU A 395 29.35 13.57 4.75
C GLU A 395 30.25 12.56 5.48
N THR A 396 30.10 12.47 6.80
CA THR A 396 31.00 11.66 7.65
C THR A 396 30.40 10.31 8.03
N GLY A 397 29.09 10.12 7.91
CA GLY A 397 28.35 8.96 8.39
C GLY A 397 28.24 8.85 9.91
N ALA A 398 28.74 9.85 10.65
CA ALA A 398 28.70 9.85 12.11
C ALA A 398 27.32 10.16 12.66
N LEU A 399 26.94 9.54 13.78
CA LEU A 399 25.71 9.91 14.51
C LEU A 399 25.77 11.37 14.96
N VAL A 400 24.71 12.14 14.67
CA VAL A 400 24.62 13.52 15.15
C VAL A 400 23.98 13.57 16.54
N PRO A 401 24.26 14.62 17.35
CA PRO A 401 23.54 14.88 18.60
C PRO A 401 22.04 15.11 18.36
N ARG A 402 21.22 14.86 19.38
CA ARG A 402 19.79 15.21 19.34
C ARG A 402 19.60 16.69 19.09
N GLY A 403 18.60 17.03 18.27
CA GLY A 403 18.33 18.41 17.82
C GLY A 403 19.14 18.86 16.60
N GLN A 404 20.23 18.16 16.26
CA GLN A 404 21.00 18.45 15.05
C GLN A 404 20.38 17.75 13.82
N SER A 405 20.37 18.43 12.68
CA SER A 405 19.90 17.88 11.41
C SER A 405 20.93 16.96 10.78
N GLY A 406 20.46 15.88 10.16
CA GLY A 406 21.25 14.93 9.41
C GLY A 406 20.36 14.00 8.59
N GLU A 407 20.95 13.03 7.90
CA GLU A 407 20.21 12.02 7.14
C GLU A 407 19.52 11.02 8.06
N LEU A 408 18.23 10.81 7.85
CA LEU A 408 17.49 9.76 8.52
C LEU A 408 17.79 8.40 7.87
N CYS A 409 18.19 7.43 8.69
CA CYS A 409 18.35 6.04 8.28
C CYS A 409 17.43 5.14 9.12
N THR A 410 16.87 4.12 8.48
CA THR A 410 15.96 3.14 9.10
C THR A 410 16.52 1.74 8.99
N GLN A 411 16.40 0.92 10.05
CA GLN A 411 16.78 -0.50 10.07
C GLN A 411 15.68 -1.33 10.73
N GLY A 412 15.47 -2.55 10.25
CA GLY A 412 14.58 -3.54 10.85
C GLY A 412 13.72 -4.26 9.84
N TYR A 413 12.66 -4.93 10.33
CA TYR A 413 11.81 -5.82 9.50
C TYR A 413 11.14 -5.10 8.32
N SER A 414 10.95 -3.80 8.38
CA SER A 414 10.24 -3.04 7.36
C SER A 414 11.10 -2.68 6.14
N VAL A 415 12.43 -2.77 6.26
CA VAL A 415 13.33 -2.48 5.14
C VAL A 415 13.09 -3.49 4.01
N MET A 416 12.90 -3.01 2.80
CA MET A 416 12.65 -3.82 1.61
C MET A 416 13.71 -4.92 1.40
N HIS A 417 13.33 -5.97 0.68
CA HIS A 417 14.27 -7.00 0.25
C HIS A 417 15.37 -6.44 -0.68
N GLY A 418 15.04 -5.41 -1.46
CA GLY A 418 15.91 -4.72 -2.40
C GLY A 418 15.13 -4.20 -3.61
N TYR A 419 15.83 -3.57 -4.54
CA TYR A 419 15.25 -3.21 -5.84
C TYR A 419 15.33 -4.39 -6.80
N TRP A 420 14.21 -4.74 -7.41
CA TRP A 420 14.10 -5.89 -8.32
C TRP A 420 15.09 -5.82 -9.47
N GLY A 421 16.01 -6.82 -9.55
CA GLY A 421 17.02 -6.91 -10.59
C GLY A 421 17.95 -5.70 -10.67
N ASP A 422 18.24 -5.05 -9.51
CA ASP A 422 19.15 -3.91 -9.42
C ASP A 422 19.94 -3.93 -8.10
N GLU A 423 20.88 -4.85 -8.02
CA GLU A 423 21.73 -5.01 -6.82
C GLU A 423 22.60 -3.78 -6.54
N ALA A 424 23.04 -3.07 -7.59
CA ALA A 424 23.87 -1.89 -7.43
C ALA A 424 23.07 -0.78 -6.70
N LYS A 425 21.86 -0.51 -7.14
CA LYS A 425 20.98 0.46 -6.48
C LYS A 425 20.52 -0.01 -5.10
N THR A 426 20.39 -1.31 -4.89
CA THR A 426 20.10 -1.86 -3.56
C THR A 426 21.22 -1.56 -2.58
N ARG A 427 22.50 -1.81 -2.97
CA ARG A 427 23.68 -1.51 -2.14
C ARG A 427 23.92 -0.01 -1.93
N GLU A 428 23.47 0.85 -2.87
CA GLU A 428 23.50 2.31 -2.66
C GLU A 428 22.47 2.76 -1.62
N ALA A 429 21.32 2.08 -1.53
CA ALA A 429 20.21 2.45 -0.65
C ALA A 429 20.29 1.79 0.73
N ILE A 430 20.80 0.55 0.80
CA ILE A 430 20.92 -0.23 2.04
C ILE A 430 22.39 -0.55 2.25
N ASP A 431 22.94 -0.06 3.37
CA ASP A 431 24.34 -0.29 3.70
C ASP A 431 24.63 -1.73 4.17
N ALA A 432 25.89 -2.05 4.40
CA ALA A 432 26.33 -3.40 4.80
C ALA A 432 25.77 -3.86 6.16
N ASP A 433 25.41 -2.91 7.02
CA ASP A 433 24.81 -3.16 8.33
C ASP A 433 23.26 -3.26 8.26
N GLY A 434 22.67 -3.10 7.07
CA GLY A 434 21.23 -3.20 6.84
C GLY A 434 20.45 -1.91 7.12
N TRP A 435 21.10 -0.77 7.17
CA TRP A 435 20.45 0.53 7.29
C TRP A 435 20.02 1.05 5.92
N MET A 436 18.74 1.34 5.79
CA MET A 436 18.18 2.05 4.65
C MET A 436 18.44 3.55 4.78
N HIS A 437 19.17 4.12 3.83
CA HIS A 437 19.41 5.55 3.68
C HIS A 437 18.24 6.20 2.97
N THR A 438 17.50 7.07 3.68
CA THR A 438 16.26 7.64 3.13
C THR A 438 16.49 8.79 2.16
N GLY A 439 17.62 9.47 2.27
CA GLY A 439 17.88 10.72 1.57
C GLY A 439 17.10 11.91 2.12
N ASP A 440 16.32 11.71 3.18
CA ASP A 440 15.56 12.77 3.86
C ASP A 440 16.36 13.28 5.07
N LEU A 441 16.34 14.60 5.25
CA LEU A 441 16.95 15.26 6.40
C LEU A 441 15.94 15.33 7.55
N ALA A 442 16.39 14.97 8.74
CA ALA A 442 15.57 14.95 9.94
C ALA A 442 16.32 15.47 11.16
N THR A 443 15.57 15.82 12.20
CA THR A 443 16.05 16.04 13.57
C THR A 443 15.33 15.09 14.52
N MET A 444 15.94 14.77 15.66
CA MET A 444 15.33 13.97 16.72
C MET A 444 15.40 14.78 18.02
N ASP A 445 14.26 14.94 18.70
CA ASP A 445 14.22 15.66 19.97
C ASP A 445 14.67 14.78 21.17
N ALA A 446 14.69 15.37 22.36
CA ALA A 446 15.12 14.69 23.57
C ALA A 446 14.23 13.48 23.94
N GLU A 447 12.98 13.47 23.51
CA GLU A 447 12.00 12.40 23.77
C GLU A 447 12.00 11.32 22.68
N GLY A 448 12.76 11.53 21.57
CA GLY A 448 12.87 10.60 20.46
C GLY A 448 11.89 10.84 19.31
N TYR A 449 11.11 11.92 19.36
CA TYR A 449 10.26 12.31 18.24
C TYR A 449 11.10 12.79 17.07
N VAL A 450 10.75 12.32 15.88
CA VAL A 450 11.45 12.66 14.63
C VAL A 450 10.69 13.78 13.92
N ASN A 451 11.42 14.74 13.39
CA ASN A 451 10.89 15.80 12.52
C ASN A 451 11.66 15.81 11.20
N ILE A 452 10.94 15.73 10.07
CA ILE A 452 11.51 15.83 8.73
C ILE A 452 11.67 17.29 8.36
N VAL A 453 12.89 17.69 8.02
CA VAL A 453 13.23 19.08 7.75
C VAL A 453 13.56 19.38 6.29
N GLY A 454 13.73 18.35 5.44
CA GLY A 454 13.99 18.52 4.01
C GLY A 454 14.51 17.25 3.34
N ARG A 455 15.09 17.42 2.16
CA ARG A 455 15.80 16.37 1.44
C ARG A 455 17.25 16.77 1.19
N ILE A 456 18.16 15.79 1.22
CA ILE A 456 19.59 16.03 0.95
C ILE A 456 19.79 16.64 -0.45
N LYS A 457 19.05 16.15 -1.44
CA LYS A 457 19.15 16.62 -2.84
C LYS A 457 18.60 18.02 -3.07
N ASP A 458 17.74 18.49 -2.18
CA ASP A 458 17.14 19.83 -2.26
C ASP A 458 17.96 20.88 -1.51
N MET A 459 19.06 20.46 -0.84
CA MET A 459 19.99 21.37 -0.20
C MET A 459 20.79 22.14 -1.26
N VAL A 460 20.45 23.41 -1.43
CA VAL A 460 21.27 24.34 -2.21
C VAL A 460 22.43 24.76 -1.30
N ILE A 461 23.62 24.24 -1.57
CA ILE A 461 24.85 24.74 -0.96
C ILE A 461 25.09 26.13 -1.56
N ARG A 462 24.70 27.17 -0.81
CA ARG A 462 25.15 28.53 -1.11
C ARG A 462 26.55 28.66 -0.54
N GLY A 463 27.57 28.50 -1.39
CA GLY A 463 28.95 28.83 -1.11
C GLY A 463 29.15 30.32 -0.87
#